data_15fb1ad4a77c4cadb3e8cbf7f016eab8
#
_entry.id   15fb1ad4a77c4cadb3e8cbf7f016eab8
#
_cell.length_a   1.000
_cell.length_b   1.000
_cell.length_c   1.000
_cell.angle_alpha   90.00
_cell.angle_beta   90.00
_cell.angle_gamma   90.00
#
_symmetry.space_group_name_H-M   'P 1'
#
loop_
_entity.id
_entity.type
_entity.pdbx_description
1 polymer ?
#
loop_
_entity_poly.entity_id
_entity_poly.type
_entity_poly.pdbx_seq_one_letter_code
_entity_poly.pdbx_strand_id
1 'polypeptide(L)'
;TAQPKSLDETMLIHFLQRSSEELLEGRIVQAAELLAKKEFVLFIGEGTSKVLAEFGEIYFSSIYNLSASVSHLFSHPVSKLSEETAKKVGVIALSVSGETQKVRQNIDYFIEMGIDVIAITNSEKSTIAQLSTVTIPYYITTEKSSIADVTSQLPALFLIEKLAKTVSTMLNECP
;
A
#
# COMPACT_ATOMS: atom_id res chain seq x y z
N THR A 1 -15.16 6.46 -28.48
CA THR A 1 -15.22 6.00 -27.09
C THR A 1 -14.54 4.65 -27.01
N ALA A 2 -13.30 4.60 -26.46
CA ALA A 2 -12.60 3.34 -26.28
C ALA A 2 -13.40 2.48 -25.28
N GLN A 3 -13.86 1.30 -25.74
CA GLN A 3 -14.43 0.31 -24.85
C GLN A 3 -13.30 -0.26 -23.97
N PRO A 4 -13.56 -0.54 -22.69
CA PRO A 4 -12.58 -1.23 -21.85
C PRO A 4 -12.26 -2.59 -22.51
N LYS A 5 -10.97 -2.88 -22.63
CA LYS A 5 -10.51 -4.21 -23.09
C LYS A 5 -10.87 -5.25 -22.04
N SER A 6 -11.04 -6.50 -22.47
CA SER A 6 -11.14 -7.62 -21.53
C SER A 6 -9.88 -7.65 -20.64
N LEU A 7 -10.03 -8.08 -19.39
CA LEU A 7 -8.90 -8.26 -18.48
C LEU A 7 -7.87 -9.20 -19.12
N ASP A 8 -6.61 -8.77 -19.11
CA ASP A 8 -5.51 -9.56 -19.67
C ASP A 8 -4.96 -10.49 -18.58
N GLU A 9 -5.39 -11.75 -18.62
CA GLU A 9 -4.94 -12.79 -17.69
C GLU A 9 -3.43 -13.02 -17.80
N THR A 10 -2.84 -12.86 -18.99
CA THR A 10 -1.40 -13.03 -19.22
C THR A 10 -0.60 -12.00 -18.43
N MET A 11 -1.07 -10.76 -18.36
CA MET A 11 -0.46 -9.71 -17.57
C MET A 11 -0.45 -10.08 -16.06
N LEU A 12 -1.56 -10.63 -15.56
CA LEU A 12 -1.67 -11.05 -14.17
C LEU A 12 -0.79 -12.26 -13.86
N ILE A 13 -0.72 -13.23 -14.77
CA ILE A 13 0.17 -14.40 -14.64
C ILE A 13 1.63 -13.94 -14.57
N HIS A 14 2.05 -13.03 -15.43
CA HIS A 14 3.41 -12.46 -15.40
C HIS A 14 3.67 -11.69 -14.12
N PHE A 15 2.70 -10.92 -13.63
CA PHE A 15 2.82 -10.26 -12.34
C PHE A 15 3.03 -11.28 -11.19
N LEU A 16 2.21 -12.32 -11.11
CA LEU A 16 2.33 -13.37 -10.09
C LEU A 16 3.68 -14.08 -10.15
N GLN A 17 4.20 -14.36 -11.34
CA GLN A 17 5.54 -14.94 -11.52
C GLN A 17 6.62 -14.01 -10.97
N ARG A 18 6.58 -12.72 -11.35
CA ARG A 18 7.53 -11.72 -10.85
C ARG A 18 7.43 -11.47 -9.34
N SER A 19 6.26 -11.71 -8.74
CA SER A 19 6.06 -11.49 -7.31
C SER A 19 6.87 -12.42 -6.41
N SER A 20 7.42 -13.50 -6.95
CA SER A 20 8.35 -14.42 -6.28
C SER A 20 9.81 -14.22 -6.71
N GLU A 21 10.11 -13.26 -7.59
CA GLU A 21 11.49 -12.91 -7.93
C GLU A 21 12.16 -12.14 -6.79
N GLU A 22 13.47 -12.30 -6.66
CA GLU A 22 14.28 -11.77 -5.54
C GLU A 22 14.05 -10.26 -5.28
N LEU A 23 13.92 -9.46 -6.34
CA LEU A 23 13.75 -8.01 -6.20
C LEU A 23 12.43 -7.65 -5.51
N LEU A 24 11.32 -8.18 -5.96
CA LEU A 24 10.00 -7.86 -5.39
C LEU A 24 9.81 -8.54 -4.04
N GLU A 25 10.27 -9.77 -3.89
CA GLU A 25 10.29 -10.46 -2.59
C GLU A 25 11.10 -9.68 -1.55
N GLY A 26 12.28 -9.17 -1.91
CA GLY A 26 13.09 -8.33 -1.04
C GLY A 26 12.39 -7.05 -0.59
N ARG A 27 11.60 -6.41 -1.47
CA ARG A 27 10.78 -5.24 -1.11
C ARG A 27 9.67 -5.60 -0.13
N ILE A 28 9.02 -6.74 -0.32
CA ILE A 28 7.97 -7.23 0.58
C ILE A 28 8.55 -7.56 1.96
N VAL A 29 9.70 -8.24 2.01
CA VAL A 29 10.41 -8.54 3.26
C VAL A 29 10.79 -7.26 3.99
N GLN A 30 11.38 -6.29 3.30
CA GLN A 30 11.76 -4.99 3.89
C GLN A 30 10.54 -4.25 4.47
N ALA A 31 9.42 -4.24 3.75
CA ALA A 31 8.18 -3.65 4.24
C ALA A 31 7.63 -4.41 5.46
N ALA A 32 7.69 -5.73 5.44
CA ALA A 32 7.24 -6.57 6.56
C ALA A 32 8.09 -6.36 7.81
N GLU A 33 9.41 -6.29 7.69
CA GLU A 33 10.33 -6.00 8.80
C GLU A 33 10.05 -4.62 9.43
N LEU A 34 9.68 -3.65 8.61
CA LEU A 34 9.30 -2.34 9.08
C LEU A 34 7.97 -2.40 9.85
N LEU A 35 6.95 -3.07 9.29
CA LEU A 35 5.64 -3.19 9.92
C LEU A 35 5.65 -4.05 11.18
N ALA A 36 6.48 -5.08 11.25
CA ALA A 36 6.61 -5.93 12.43
C ALA A 36 7.01 -5.16 13.71
N LYS A 37 7.59 -3.97 13.56
CA LYS A 37 7.98 -3.07 14.66
C LYS A 37 6.89 -2.07 15.03
N LYS A 38 5.74 -2.08 14.34
CA LYS A 38 4.64 -1.13 14.53
C LYS A 38 3.51 -1.76 15.35
N GLU A 39 2.85 -0.92 16.13
CA GLU A 39 1.68 -1.32 16.92
C GLU A 39 0.36 -1.07 16.16
N PHE A 40 0.41 -0.20 15.14
CA PHE A 40 -0.77 0.20 14.39
C PHE A 40 -0.43 0.44 12.91
N VAL A 41 -1.32 0.01 12.01
CA VAL A 41 -1.17 0.18 10.57
C VAL A 41 -2.33 1.00 10.01
N LEU A 42 -2.02 2.11 9.34
CA LEU A 42 -2.98 2.94 8.63
C LEU A 42 -2.92 2.66 7.13
N PHE A 43 -4.08 2.47 6.53
CA PHE A 43 -4.23 2.37 5.08
C PHE A 43 -4.80 3.65 4.51
N ILE A 44 -4.20 4.17 3.44
CA ILE A 44 -4.69 5.33 2.70
C ILE A 44 -4.78 5.03 1.20
N GLY A 45 -5.83 5.53 0.56
CA GLY A 45 -6.08 5.39 -0.87
C GLY A 45 -7.26 6.26 -1.31
N GLU A 46 -7.36 6.52 -2.60
CA GLU A 46 -8.45 7.29 -3.21
C GLU A 46 -9.08 6.51 -4.37
N GLY A 47 -10.36 6.76 -4.65
CA GLY A 47 -11.10 6.07 -5.69
C GLY A 47 -11.16 4.56 -5.46
N THR A 48 -10.78 3.76 -6.46
CA THR A 48 -10.74 2.29 -6.34
C THR A 48 -9.70 1.83 -5.32
N SER A 49 -8.61 2.55 -5.14
CA SER A 49 -7.61 2.26 -4.12
C SER A 49 -8.11 2.48 -2.69
N LYS A 50 -9.15 3.30 -2.49
CA LYS A 50 -9.83 3.43 -1.19
C LYS A 50 -10.49 2.11 -0.77
N VAL A 51 -11.14 1.42 -1.70
CA VAL A 51 -11.75 0.11 -1.43
C VAL A 51 -10.70 -0.91 -1.00
N LEU A 52 -9.51 -0.86 -1.61
CA LEU A 52 -8.39 -1.71 -1.19
C LEU A 52 -7.81 -1.29 0.17
N ALA A 53 -7.84 -0.01 0.51
CA ALA A 53 -7.44 0.44 1.85
C ALA A 53 -8.39 -0.14 2.92
N GLU A 54 -9.69 -0.13 2.68
CA GLU A 54 -10.70 -0.73 3.55
C GLU A 54 -10.52 -2.27 3.63
N PHE A 55 -10.24 -2.93 2.50
CA PHE A 55 -9.90 -4.35 2.49
C PHE A 55 -8.64 -4.62 3.33
N GLY A 56 -7.59 -3.82 3.15
CA GLY A 56 -6.33 -3.94 3.89
C GLY A 56 -6.52 -3.82 5.40
N GLU A 57 -7.32 -2.84 5.84
CA GLU A 57 -7.72 -2.68 7.24
C GLU A 57 -8.31 -3.96 7.82
N ILE A 58 -9.31 -4.53 7.15
CA ILE A 58 -9.99 -5.74 7.61
C ILE A 58 -9.02 -6.93 7.60
N TYR A 59 -8.25 -7.09 6.52
CA TYR A 59 -7.36 -8.23 6.36
C TYR A 59 -6.21 -8.22 7.36
N PHE A 60 -5.55 -7.08 7.57
CA PHE A 60 -4.48 -6.92 8.56
C PHE A 60 -4.99 -7.12 9.99
N SER A 61 -6.14 -6.53 10.33
CA SER A 61 -6.77 -6.71 11.65
C SER A 61 -7.12 -8.17 11.94
N SER A 62 -7.40 -8.97 10.90
CA SER A 62 -7.74 -10.40 11.05
C SER A 62 -6.51 -11.28 11.26
N ILE A 63 -5.34 -10.86 10.84
CA ILE A 63 -4.13 -11.72 10.83
C ILE A 63 -3.05 -11.21 11.78
N TYR A 64 -2.88 -9.89 11.85
CA TYR A 64 -1.66 -9.31 12.40
C TYR A 64 -1.92 -8.37 13.57
N ASN A 65 -2.47 -7.19 13.36
CA ASN A 65 -2.53 -6.15 14.36
C ASN A 65 -3.63 -5.12 14.08
N LEU A 66 -3.83 -4.23 15.02
CA LEU A 66 -4.80 -3.15 14.90
C LEU A 66 -4.49 -2.29 13.68
N SER A 67 -5.48 -2.17 12.78
CA SER A 67 -5.37 -1.35 11.58
C SER A 67 -6.65 -0.58 11.31
N ALA A 68 -6.53 0.52 10.56
CA ALA A 68 -7.65 1.33 10.11
C ALA A 68 -7.38 1.88 8.71
N SER A 69 -8.43 2.14 7.94
CA SER A 69 -8.37 2.92 6.71
C SER A 69 -8.78 4.36 6.98
N VAL A 70 -8.09 5.31 6.38
CA VAL A 70 -8.31 6.73 6.60
C VAL A 70 -8.62 7.44 5.28
N SER A 71 -9.81 8.02 5.20
CA SER A 71 -10.23 8.79 4.04
C SER A 71 -9.93 10.29 4.16
N HIS A 72 -9.92 10.83 5.38
CA HIS A 72 -9.72 12.26 5.65
C HIS A 72 -8.88 12.45 6.92
N LEU A 73 -7.59 12.68 6.74
CA LEU A 73 -6.63 12.85 7.83
C LEU A 73 -6.98 13.98 8.81
N PHE A 74 -7.41 15.10 8.28
CA PHE A 74 -7.70 16.28 9.12
C PHE A 74 -8.96 16.15 9.98
N SER A 75 -9.78 15.12 9.74
CA SER A 75 -10.96 14.81 10.54
C SER A 75 -10.69 13.77 11.63
N HIS A 76 -9.47 13.24 11.71
CA HIS A 76 -9.12 12.17 12.64
C HIS A 76 -8.10 12.60 13.71
N PRO A 77 -8.10 11.94 14.89
CA PRO A 77 -7.15 12.21 15.98
C PRO A 77 -5.67 12.04 15.60
N VAL A 78 -5.38 11.40 14.47
CA VAL A 78 -4.01 11.19 13.95
C VAL A 78 -3.23 12.50 13.85
N SER A 79 -3.91 13.62 13.59
CA SER A 79 -3.28 14.95 13.56
C SER A 79 -2.70 15.44 14.88
N LYS A 80 -2.86 14.66 15.96
CA LYS A 80 -2.41 15.00 17.32
C LYS A 80 -1.50 13.93 17.93
N LEU A 81 -0.92 13.04 17.12
CA LEU A 81 -0.01 12.03 17.65
C LEU A 81 1.26 12.67 18.21
N SER A 82 1.70 12.18 19.37
CA SER A 82 3.03 12.49 19.88
C SER A 82 4.10 11.79 19.01
N GLU A 83 5.34 12.28 19.04
CA GLU A 83 6.45 11.61 18.33
C GLU A 83 6.62 10.15 18.73
N GLU A 84 6.43 9.84 20.00
CA GLU A 84 6.51 8.46 20.50
C GLU A 84 5.43 7.58 19.89
N THR A 85 4.19 8.08 19.81
CA THR A 85 3.08 7.36 19.17
C THR A 85 3.28 7.25 17.65
N ALA A 86 3.78 8.32 17.01
CA ALA A 86 4.07 8.31 15.57
C ALA A 86 5.04 7.20 15.15
N LYS A 87 6.08 6.94 15.95
CA LYS A 87 7.05 5.86 15.70
C LYS A 87 6.43 4.45 15.74
N LYS A 88 5.29 4.30 16.42
CA LYS A 88 4.56 3.03 16.55
C LYS A 88 3.55 2.81 15.41
N VAL A 89 3.36 3.79 14.55
CA VAL A 89 2.45 3.74 13.41
C VAL A 89 3.21 3.48 12.12
N GLY A 90 2.70 2.60 11.28
CA GLY A 90 3.12 2.43 9.90
C GLY A 90 1.96 2.80 8.97
N VAL A 91 2.27 3.37 7.81
CA VAL A 91 1.28 3.73 6.80
C VAL A 91 1.48 2.89 5.55
N ILE A 92 0.40 2.33 4.99
CA ILE A 92 0.38 1.72 3.67
C ILE A 92 -0.43 2.63 2.74
N ALA A 93 0.25 3.21 1.77
CA ALA A 93 -0.32 4.11 0.77
C ALA A 93 -0.56 3.37 -0.55
N LEU A 94 -1.81 3.39 -1.00
CA LEU A 94 -2.26 2.71 -2.21
C LEU A 94 -2.59 3.74 -3.29
N SER A 95 -1.88 3.67 -4.41
CA SER A 95 -2.16 4.50 -5.59
C SER A 95 -1.62 3.84 -6.85
N VAL A 96 -2.47 3.55 -7.82
CA VAL A 96 -2.06 2.97 -9.11
C VAL A 96 -1.05 3.86 -9.80
N SER A 97 -1.40 5.12 -10.03
CA SER A 97 -0.51 6.07 -10.72
C SER A 97 0.68 6.51 -9.87
N GLY A 98 0.53 6.48 -8.54
CA GLY A 98 1.47 7.08 -7.62
C GLY A 98 1.54 8.62 -7.69
N GLU A 99 0.55 9.26 -8.33
CA GLU A 99 0.46 10.71 -8.52
C GLU A 99 -0.82 11.32 -7.92
N THR A 100 -1.61 10.55 -7.19
CA THR A 100 -2.86 11.00 -6.58
C THR A 100 -2.59 12.08 -5.54
N GLN A 101 -3.04 13.31 -5.83
CA GLN A 101 -2.72 14.50 -5.03
C GLN A 101 -3.07 14.36 -3.54
N LYS A 102 -4.26 13.87 -3.23
CA LYS A 102 -4.68 13.68 -1.83
C LYS A 102 -3.82 12.66 -1.08
N VAL A 103 -3.48 11.55 -1.73
CA VAL A 103 -2.60 10.54 -1.15
C VAL A 103 -1.22 11.12 -0.89
N ARG A 104 -0.68 11.90 -1.83
CA ARG A 104 0.61 12.58 -1.68
C ARG A 104 0.61 13.56 -0.50
N GLN A 105 -0.42 14.42 -0.39
CA GLN A 105 -0.55 15.36 0.73
C GLN A 105 -0.59 14.64 2.09
N ASN A 106 -1.26 13.51 2.15
CA ASN A 106 -1.29 12.69 3.35
C ASN A 106 0.09 12.10 3.67
N ILE A 107 0.82 11.66 2.65
CA ILE A 107 2.18 11.12 2.82
C ILE A 107 3.12 12.20 3.32
N ASP A 108 3.10 13.40 2.75
CA ASP A 108 3.92 14.54 3.20
C ASP A 108 3.70 14.79 4.69
N TYR A 109 2.45 14.82 5.12
CA TYR A 109 2.09 14.99 6.53
C TYR A 109 2.62 13.86 7.44
N PHE A 110 2.50 12.61 7.02
CA PHE A 110 3.01 11.48 7.79
C PHE A 110 4.54 11.49 7.91
N ILE A 111 5.22 11.84 6.83
CA ILE A 111 6.69 11.95 6.82
C ILE A 111 7.17 13.07 7.75
N GLU A 112 6.50 14.23 7.74
CA GLU A 112 6.81 15.33 8.66
C GLU A 112 6.66 14.93 10.13
N MET A 113 5.76 14.00 10.43
CA MET A 113 5.60 13.42 11.76
C MET A 113 6.59 12.30 12.09
N GLY A 114 7.46 11.93 11.16
CA GLY A 114 8.40 10.81 11.32
C GLY A 114 7.75 9.42 11.23
N ILE A 115 6.58 9.32 10.60
CA ILE A 115 5.88 8.04 10.37
C ILE A 115 6.42 7.39 9.10
N ASP A 116 6.74 6.10 9.19
CA ASP A 116 7.16 5.32 8.03
C ASP A 116 6.00 5.03 7.08
N VAL A 117 6.24 5.22 5.79
CA VAL A 117 5.26 4.99 4.73
C VAL A 117 5.74 3.90 3.78
N ILE A 118 4.88 2.94 3.51
CA ILE A 118 5.04 1.91 2.49
C ILE A 118 4.10 2.24 1.34
N ALA A 119 4.64 2.43 0.13
CA ALA A 119 3.83 2.61 -1.07
C ALA A 119 3.62 1.28 -1.79
N ILE A 120 2.37 0.98 -2.14
CA ILE A 120 2.00 -0.06 -3.10
C ILE A 120 1.47 0.67 -4.34
N THR A 121 2.24 0.66 -5.43
CA THR A 121 1.97 1.47 -6.61
C THR A 121 2.46 0.77 -7.88
N ASN A 122 2.06 1.26 -9.04
CA ASN A 122 2.44 0.64 -10.31
C ASN A 122 3.90 0.90 -10.71
N SER A 123 4.52 1.99 -10.24
CA SER A 123 5.88 2.37 -10.63
C SER A 123 6.68 2.96 -9.48
N GLU A 124 7.91 2.51 -9.31
CA GLU A 124 8.87 3.08 -8.35
C GLU A 124 9.33 4.50 -8.72
N LYS A 125 9.08 4.93 -9.96
CA LYS A 125 9.42 6.29 -10.44
C LYS A 125 8.35 7.33 -10.10
N SER A 126 7.21 6.92 -9.56
CA SER A 126 6.14 7.84 -9.19
C SER A 126 6.52 8.71 -7.99
N THR A 127 5.86 9.86 -7.85
CA THR A 127 6.11 10.80 -6.75
C THR A 127 5.88 10.14 -5.39
N ILE A 128 4.77 9.39 -5.25
CA ILE A 128 4.43 8.69 -4.00
C ILE A 128 5.49 7.64 -3.66
N ALA A 129 5.98 6.90 -4.66
CA ALA A 129 7.04 5.92 -4.47
C ALA A 129 8.32 6.55 -3.94
N GLN A 130 8.73 7.67 -4.50
CA GLN A 130 9.97 8.35 -4.10
C GLN A 130 9.91 9.01 -2.73
N LEU A 131 8.72 9.42 -2.29
CA LEU A 131 8.50 9.97 -0.96
C LEU A 131 8.44 8.90 0.14
N SER A 132 8.10 7.67 -0.20
CA SER A 132 7.84 6.59 0.76
C SER A 132 9.13 5.95 1.29
N THR A 133 9.08 5.42 2.51
CA THR A 133 10.20 4.72 3.15
C THR A 133 10.53 3.42 2.41
N VAL A 134 9.50 2.69 1.99
CA VAL A 134 9.60 1.47 1.19
C VAL A 134 8.57 1.52 0.06
N THR A 135 8.96 1.08 -1.13
CA THR A 135 8.02 0.96 -2.27
C THR A 135 7.97 -0.47 -2.76
N ILE A 136 6.74 -0.96 -2.94
CA ILE A 136 6.44 -2.27 -3.55
C ILE A 136 5.77 -1.99 -4.91
N PRO A 137 6.53 -1.96 -6.02
CA PRO A 137 5.99 -1.67 -7.34
C PRO A 137 5.49 -2.95 -8.01
N TYR A 138 4.39 -2.90 -8.77
CA TYR A 138 3.85 -4.08 -9.45
C TYR A 138 3.95 -4.06 -10.98
N TYR A 139 4.25 -2.93 -11.61
CA TYR A 139 4.60 -2.79 -13.03
C TYR A 139 3.64 -3.51 -14.00
N ILE A 140 2.37 -3.18 -13.99
CA ILE A 140 1.41 -3.66 -14.98
C ILE A 140 1.06 -2.57 -15.98
N THR A 141 0.49 -2.96 -17.11
CA THR A 141 -0.02 -2.03 -18.12
C THR A 141 -1.18 -1.21 -17.54
N THR A 142 -1.11 0.10 -17.66
CA THR A 142 -2.18 0.99 -17.23
C THR A 142 -3.31 1.01 -18.23
N GLU A 143 -4.54 1.05 -17.73
CA GLU A 143 -5.76 1.14 -18.52
C GLU A 143 -6.58 2.35 -18.10
N LYS A 144 -6.93 3.21 -19.06
CA LYS A 144 -7.75 4.40 -18.80
C LYS A 144 -9.01 4.37 -19.65
N SER A 145 -10.14 4.62 -19.01
CA SER A 145 -11.39 4.97 -19.70
C SER A 145 -11.45 6.49 -19.94
N SER A 146 -12.49 6.95 -20.60
CA SER A 146 -12.72 8.39 -20.82
C SER A 146 -12.92 9.20 -19.54
N ILE A 147 -13.22 8.53 -18.42
CA ILE A 147 -13.61 9.18 -17.16
C ILE A 147 -12.76 8.77 -15.96
N ALA A 148 -12.02 7.66 -16.05
CA ALA A 148 -11.28 7.12 -14.90
C ALA A 148 -10.10 6.23 -15.32
N ASP A 149 -9.19 6.03 -14.39
CA ASP A 149 -8.20 4.96 -14.41
C ASP A 149 -8.91 3.65 -14.03
N VAL A 150 -8.87 2.68 -14.93
CA VAL A 150 -9.49 1.35 -14.77
C VAL A 150 -8.45 0.22 -14.72
N THR A 151 -7.21 0.59 -14.46
CA THR A 151 -6.11 -0.36 -14.29
C THR A 151 -6.46 -1.39 -13.21
N SER A 152 -6.15 -2.66 -13.46
CA SER A 152 -6.46 -3.74 -12.52
C SER A 152 -5.88 -3.49 -11.14
N GLN A 153 -6.68 -3.69 -10.11
CA GLN A 153 -6.27 -3.61 -8.71
C GLN A 153 -5.87 -4.98 -8.12
N LEU A 154 -5.95 -6.05 -8.90
CA LEU A 154 -5.59 -7.41 -8.43
C LEU A 154 -4.14 -7.51 -7.93
N PRO A 155 -3.14 -6.88 -8.58
CA PRO A 155 -1.79 -6.88 -8.05
C PRO A 155 -1.68 -6.25 -6.66
N ALA A 156 -2.31 -5.10 -6.43
CA ALA A 156 -2.29 -4.43 -5.15
C ALA A 156 -3.00 -5.26 -4.05
N LEU A 157 -4.14 -5.87 -4.38
CA LEU A 157 -4.85 -6.77 -3.46
C LEU A 157 -3.98 -7.96 -3.08
N PHE A 158 -3.34 -8.63 -4.04
CA PHE A 158 -2.41 -9.74 -3.80
C PHE A 158 -1.25 -9.30 -2.89
N LEU A 159 -0.67 -8.12 -3.13
CA LEU A 159 0.45 -7.61 -2.33
C LEU A 159 0.04 -7.29 -0.89
N ILE A 160 -1.18 -6.79 -0.67
CA ILE A 160 -1.73 -6.59 0.69
C ILE A 160 -1.78 -7.92 1.44
N GLU A 161 -2.35 -8.96 0.81
CA GLU A 161 -2.43 -10.28 1.44
C GLU A 161 -1.05 -10.89 1.71
N LYS A 162 -0.16 -10.84 0.72
CA LYS A 162 1.20 -11.37 0.84
C LYS A 162 1.96 -10.64 1.95
N LEU A 163 1.89 -9.31 1.99
CA LEU A 163 2.54 -8.49 3.03
C LEU A 163 2.03 -8.83 4.43
N ALA A 164 0.71 -8.92 4.62
CA ALA A 164 0.11 -9.27 5.91
C ALA A 164 0.58 -10.64 6.41
N LYS A 165 0.59 -11.65 5.53
CA LYS A 165 1.05 -13.00 5.85
C LYS A 165 2.54 -13.03 6.17
N THR A 166 3.36 -12.27 5.44
CA THR A 166 4.81 -12.17 5.69
C THR A 166 5.08 -11.56 7.06
N VAL A 167 4.38 -10.48 7.44
CA VAL A 167 4.50 -9.88 8.77
C VAL A 167 4.10 -10.87 9.85
N SER A 168 2.97 -11.55 9.68
CA SER A 168 2.47 -12.55 10.65
C SER A 168 3.46 -13.69 10.86
N THR A 169 4.09 -14.19 9.80
CA THR A 169 5.12 -15.22 9.88
C THR A 169 6.31 -14.74 10.68
N MET A 170 6.82 -13.54 10.40
CA MET A 170 7.96 -12.96 11.14
C MET A 170 7.68 -12.81 12.63
N LEU A 171 6.47 -12.40 13.01
CA LEU A 171 6.10 -12.23 14.41
C LEU A 171 5.93 -13.57 15.15
N ASN A 172 5.50 -14.62 14.45
CA ASN A 172 5.35 -15.96 15.04
C ASN A 172 6.67 -16.72 15.15
N GLU A 173 7.69 -16.34 14.39
CA GLU A 173 9.03 -16.92 14.42
C GLU A 173 9.97 -16.24 15.44
N CYS A 174 9.58 -15.07 15.97
CA CYS A 174 10.29 -14.43 17.08
C CYS A 174 9.80 -14.99 18.41
N PRO A 175 10.64 -15.76 19.18
CA PRO A 175 10.28 -16.30 20.48
C PRO A 175 10.12 -15.22 21.56
#